data_df905e0a77ae2f1b3a7bbe7fa1d6761e
#
_entry.id   df905e0a77ae2f1b3a7bbe7fa1d6761e
#
_cell.length_a   1.000
_cell.length_b   1.000
_cell.length_c   1.000
_cell.angle_alpha   90.00
_cell.angle_beta   90.00
_cell.angle_gamma   90.00
#
_symmetry.space_group_name_H-M   'P 1'
#
loop_
_entity.id
_entity.type
_entity.pdbx_description
1 polymer ?
#
loop_
_entity_poly.entity_id
_entity_poly.type
_entity_poly.pdbx_seq_one_letter_code
_entity_poly.pdbx_strand_id
1 'polypeptide(L)'
;GLIKRETSKALHAVINFVVVFVLSASFIAYAPDYIKKINEFSSDISTASLDLGTKIMLPNSDSEGKDSVDLIRDSLFSIQVQQPWLLLQFGNSNAEEIGTDRVEALVSASPEDEDGKTREEVVKTEIEDNDNNNLTIPQVVNRLGMVFFLLFFNLGITIFVFLLTGMMLFSQILFIIFAMFLPISFLLSMIPSYESMAKQAIVRVFNTIMTRAGITLIVTVAF
;
A
#
# COMPACT_ATOMS: atom_id res chain seq x y z
N GLY A 1 -59.87 -5.03 15.91
CA GLY A 1 -58.39 -5.22 16.01
C GLY A 1 -57.70 -5.29 14.63
N LEU A 2 -58.28 -5.97 13.62
CA LEU A 2 -57.64 -6.19 12.29
C LEU A 2 -57.48 -4.90 11.48
N ILE A 3 -58.51 -4.01 11.46
CA ILE A 3 -58.47 -2.75 10.69
C ILE A 3 -57.36 -1.81 11.19
N LYS A 4 -57.13 -1.71 12.50
CA LYS A 4 -56.02 -0.90 13.07
C LYS A 4 -54.63 -1.41 12.69
N ARG A 5 -54.48 -2.73 12.52
CA ARG A 5 -53.21 -3.35 12.19
C ARG A 5 -52.81 -3.18 10.73
N GLU A 6 -53.83 -3.16 9.84
CA GLU A 6 -53.60 -2.91 8.41
C GLU A 6 -53.35 -1.43 8.14
N THR A 7 -54.03 -0.52 8.82
CA THR A 7 -53.83 0.94 8.71
C THR A 7 -52.43 1.32 9.19
N SER A 8 -51.92 0.70 10.26
CA SER A 8 -50.56 0.94 10.75
C SER A 8 -49.50 0.44 9.73
N LYS A 9 -49.71 -0.71 9.11
CA LYS A 9 -48.82 -1.23 8.07
C LYS A 9 -48.77 -0.33 6.83
N ALA A 10 -49.96 0.14 6.39
CA ALA A 10 -50.05 1.05 5.26
C ALA A 10 -49.38 2.40 5.56
N LEU A 11 -49.56 2.94 6.78
CA LEU A 11 -48.90 4.16 7.19
C LEU A 11 -47.35 4.00 7.22
N HIS A 12 -46.86 2.90 7.76
CA HIS A 12 -45.43 2.61 7.74
C HIS A 12 -44.88 2.48 6.32
N ALA A 13 -45.60 1.84 5.40
CA ALA A 13 -45.20 1.74 4.01
C ALA A 13 -45.12 3.11 3.32
N VAL A 14 -46.08 3.99 3.58
CA VAL A 14 -46.09 5.38 3.05
C VAL A 14 -44.91 6.18 3.63
N ILE A 15 -44.70 6.09 4.93
CA ILE A 15 -43.56 6.79 5.59
C ILE A 15 -42.23 6.29 5.00
N ASN A 16 -42.04 4.98 4.89
CA ASN A 16 -40.81 4.41 4.30
C ASN A 16 -40.64 4.86 2.86
N PHE A 17 -41.70 4.87 2.06
CA PHE A 17 -41.65 5.37 0.69
C PHE A 17 -41.19 6.83 0.63
N VAL A 18 -41.80 7.72 1.44
CA VAL A 18 -41.47 9.15 1.48
C VAL A 18 -39.99 9.32 1.92
N VAL A 19 -39.55 8.62 2.96
CA VAL A 19 -38.18 8.70 3.45
C VAL A 19 -37.16 8.24 2.37
N VAL A 20 -37.40 7.10 1.73
CA VAL A 20 -36.55 6.59 0.67
C VAL A 20 -36.57 7.50 -0.56
N PHE A 21 -37.72 8.06 -0.91
CA PHE A 21 -37.85 9.03 -2.00
C PHE A 21 -37.04 10.30 -1.75
N VAL A 22 -37.20 10.90 -0.56
CA VAL A 22 -36.41 12.11 -0.18
C VAL A 22 -34.91 11.83 -0.15
N LEU A 23 -34.50 10.70 0.42
CA LEU A 23 -33.08 10.28 0.41
C LEU A 23 -32.56 10.09 -1.01
N SER A 24 -33.30 9.38 -1.88
CA SER A 24 -32.93 9.16 -3.26
C SER A 24 -32.83 10.47 -4.06
N ALA A 25 -33.80 11.34 -3.91
CA ALA A 25 -33.80 12.66 -4.56
C ALA A 25 -32.59 13.51 -4.07
N SER A 26 -32.31 13.49 -2.77
CA SER A 26 -31.18 14.19 -2.20
C SER A 26 -29.84 13.61 -2.72
N PHE A 27 -29.70 12.29 -2.81
CA PHE A 27 -28.52 11.65 -3.38
C PHE A 27 -28.29 12.01 -4.84
N ILE A 28 -29.38 12.09 -5.63
CA ILE A 28 -29.26 12.49 -7.05
C ILE A 28 -28.89 13.97 -7.17
N ALA A 29 -29.55 14.84 -6.39
CA ALA A 29 -29.33 16.28 -6.44
C ALA A 29 -27.91 16.68 -6.00
N TYR A 30 -27.36 15.98 -5.02
CA TYR A 30 -26.05 16.26 -4.41
C TYR A 30 -25.03 15.14 -4.61
N ALA A 31 -25.20 14.32 -5.66
CA ALA A 31 -24.35 13.19 -5.94
C ALA A 31 -22.83 13.51 -5.96
N PRO A 32 -22.37 14.62 -6.60
CA PRO A 32 -20.96 14.98 -6.59
C PRO A 32 -20.40 15.21 -5.19
N ASP A 33 -21.15 15.90 -4.34
CA ASP A 33 -20.72 16.22 -2.96
C ASP A 33 -20.68 14.98 -2.08
N TYR A 34 -21.69 14.11 -2.18
CA TYR A 34 -21.70 12.84 -1.44
C TYR A 34 -20.57 11.91 -1.88
N ILE A 35 -20.35 11.74 -3.19
CA ILE A 35 -19.27 10.91 -3.72
C ILE A 35 -17.92 11.44 -3.26
N LYS A 36 -17.73 12.76 -3.29
CA LYS A 36 -16.52 13.41 -2.79
C LYS A 36 -16.30 13.11 -1.31
N LYS A 37 -17.30 13.34 -0.46
CA LYS A 37 -17.19 13.07 0.99
C LYS A 37 -16.94 11.61 1.32
N ILE A 38 -17.59 10.67 0.60
CA ILE A 38 -17.36 9.23 0.79
C ILE A 38 -15.94 8.85 0.35
N ASN A 39 -15.43 9.49 -0.72
CA ASN A 39 -14.05 9.27 -1.17
C ASN A 39 -13.03 9.86 -0.19
N GLU A 40 -13.27 11.05 0.37
CA GLU A 40 -12.46 11.64 1.44
C GLU A 40 -12.42 10.70 2.65
N PHE A 41 -13.56 10.23 3.12
CA PHE A 41 -13.65 9.24 4.20
C PHE A 41 -12.89 7.94 3.89
N SER A 42 -12.98 7.43 2.67
CA SER A 42 -12.19 6.26 2.24
C SER A 42 -10.68 6.54 2.26
N SER A 43 -10.28 7.74 1.86
CA SER A 43 -8.89 8.19 1.90
C SER A 43 -8.38 8.31 3.35
N ASP A 44 -9.17 8.93 4.22
CA ASP A 44 -8.83 9.12 5.64
C ASP A 44 -8.63 7.77 6.35
N ILE A 45 -9.52 6.79 6.09
CA ILE A 45 -9.36 5.43 6.63
C ILE A 45 -8.09 4.76 6.10
N SER A 46 -7.76 4.94 4.81
CA SER A 46 -6.54 4.39 4.23
C SER A 46 -5.28 5.02 4.85
N THR A 47 -5.28 6.33 5.04
CA THR A 47 -4.19 7.06 5.71
C THR A 47 -4.05 6.62 7.18
N ALA A 48 -5.16 6.52 7.91
CA ALA A 48 -5.13 6.01 9.29
C ALA A 48 -4.62 4.56 9.38
N SER A 49 -4.93 3.72 8.38
CA SER A 49 -4.41 2.35 8.31
C SER A 49 -2.90 2.33 8.02
N LEU A 50 -2.42 3.23 7.17
CA LEU A 50 -1.00 3.42 6.87
C LEU A 50 -0.23 3.84 8.13
N ASP A 51 -0.72 4.88 8.82
CA ASP A 51 -0.12 5.39 10.05
C ASP A 51 -0.12 4.34 11.17
N LEU A 52 -1.19 3.58 11.28
CA LEU A 52 -1.26 2.47 12.24
C LEU A 52 -0.21 1.40 11.94
N GLY A 53 -0.09 1.00 10.66
CA GLY A 53 0.92 0.04 10.25
C GLY A 53 2.34 0.52 10.54
N THR A 54 2.64 1.78 10.21
CA THR A 54 3.93 2.40 10.51
C THR A 54 4.23 2.41 12.00
N LYS A 55 3.26 2.75 12.85
CA LYS A 55 3.42 2.71 14.32
C LYS A 55 3.63 1.30 14.87
N ILE A 56 3.05 0.29 14.24
CA ILE A 56 3.27 -1.12 14.62
C ILE A 56 4.70 -1.54 14.30
N MET A 57 5.23 -1.13 13.15
CA MET A 57 6.57 -1.51 12.68
C MET A 57 7.69 -0.70 13.36
N LEU A 58 7.44 0.56 13.64
CA LEU A 58 8.42 1.50 14.17
C LEU A 58 7.87 2.21 15.43
N PRO A 59 7.63 1.50 16.54
CA PRO A 59 6.97 2.05 17.72
C PRO A 59 7.75 3.17 18.43
N ASN A 60 9.07 3.26 18.21
CA ASN A 60 9.96 4.24 18.86
C ASN A 60 10.60 5.23 17.88
N SER A 61 10.22 5.21 16.61
CA SER A 61 10.71 6.23 15.68
C SER A 61 9.96 7.52 15.93
N ASP A 62 10.68 8.57 16.34
CA ASP A 62 10.25 9.94 16.17
C ASP A 62 10.19 10.22 14.66
N SER A 63 9.17 9.65 14.03
CA SER A 63 8.86 9.90 12.63
C SER A 63 8.22 11.27 12.43
N GLU A 64 8.56 12.23 13.31
CA GLU A 64 8.17 13.62 13.17
C GLU A 64 8.72 14.17 11.85
N GLY A 65 7.88 14.10 10.80
CA GLY A 65 8.12 14.74 9.52
C GLY A 65 8.30 13.86 8.29
N LYS A 66 8.36 12.53 8.39
CA LYS A 66 8.31 11.65 7.22
C LYS A 66 6.89 11.12 6.99
N ASP A 67 6.39 11.32 5.77
CA ASP A 67 5.15 10.69 5.32
C ASP A 67 5.32 9.15 5.37
N SER A 68 4.30 8.44 5.85
CA SER A 68 4.29 6.96 5.92
C SER A 68 4.56 6.30 4.55
N VAL A 69 4.21 6.97 3.46
CA VAL A 69 4.53 6.53 2.09
C VAL A 69 6.05 6.58 1.82
N ASP A 70 6.73 7.61 2.29
CA ASP A 70 8.18 7.75 2.16
C ASP A 70 8.91 6.66 2.94
N LEU A 71 8.42 6.30 4.13
CA LEU A 71 8.99 5.21 4.93
C LEU A 71 8.90 3.86 4.22
N ILE A 72 7.74 3.55 3.60
CA ILE A 72 7.58 2.31 2.82
C ILE A 72 8.52 2.31 1.61
N ARG A 73 8.64 3.45 0.90
CA ARG A 73 9.54 3.59 -0.23
C ARG A 73 11.00 3.39 0.17
N ASP A 74 11.42 4.01 1.28
CA ASP A 74 12.78 3.86 1.82
C ASP A 74 13.06 2.42 2.24
N SER A 75 12.09 1.75 2.86
CA SER A 75 12.18 0.33 3.23
C SER A 75 12.31 -0.58 2.01
N LEU A 76 11.48 -0.37 0.98
CA LEU A 76 11.57 -1.13 -0.27
C LEU A 76 12.90 -0.91 -0.98
N PHE A 77 13.40 0.32 -1.02
CA PHE A 77 14.71 0.63 -1.56
C PHE A 77 15.82 -0.07 -0.78
N SER A 78 15.75 -0.03 0.55
CA SER A 78 16.71 -0.72 1.41
C SER A 78 16.73 -2.22 1.14
N ILE A 79 15.56 -2.88 1.11
CA ILE A 79 15.45 -4.35 0.94
C ILE A 79 15.84 -4.79 -0.48
N GLN A 80 15.44 -4.02 -1.50
CA GLN A 80 15.63 -4.45 -2.90
C GLN A 80 16.93 -3.99 -3.54
N VAL A 81 17.53 -2.93 -3.02
CA VAL A 81 18.72 -2.30 -3.63
C VAL A 81 19.88 -2.25 -2.65
N GLN A 82 19.71 -1.57 -1.51
CA GLN A 82 20.82 -1.29 -0.60
C GLN A 82 21.40 -2.55 0.05
N GLN A 83 20.55 -3.34 0.71
CA GLN A 83 21.01 -4.57 1.38
C GLN A 83 21.58 -5.61 0.40
N PRO A 84 20.97 -5.90 -0.76
CA PRO A 84 21.55 -6.74 -1.79
C PRO A 84 22.92 -6.25 -2.29
N TRP A 85 23.05 -4.93 -2.51
CA TRP A 85 24.33 -4.37 -2.92
C TRP A 85 25.40 -4.52 -1.84
N LEU A 86 25.09 -4.20 -0.57
CA LEU A 86 25.99 -4.38 0.56
C LEU A 86 26.43 -5.85 0.70
N LEU A 87 25.47 -6.76 0.60
CA LEU A 87 25.73 -8.20 0.69
C LEU A 87 26.67 -8.67 -0.43
N LEU A 88 26.48 -8.18 -1.65
CA LEU A 88 27.35 -8.53 -2.79
C LEU A 88 28.76 -7.92 -2.68
N GLN A 89 28.91 -6.73 -2.11
CA GLN A 89 30.20 -6.06 -2.01
C GLN A 89 30.99 -6.47 -0.76
N PHE A 90 30.28 -6.58 0.38
CA PHE A 90 30.93 -6.76 1.68
C PHE A 90 30.64 -8.13 2.34
N GLY A 91 29.66 -8.90 1.81
CA GLY A 91 29.23 -10.14 2.46
C GLY A 91 28.36 -9.89 3.72
N ASN A 92 28.04 -8.64 4.02
CA ASN A 92 27.22 -8.19 5.13
C ASN A 92 26.19 -7.16 4.62
N SER A 93 24.98 -7.20 5.12
CA SER A 93 23.89 -6.25 4.74
C SER A 93 23.74 -5.06 5.69
N ASN A 94 24.52 -5.01 6.78
CA ASN A 94 24.47 -3.93 7.78
C ASN A 94 25.56 -2.88 7.52
N ALA A 95 25.14 -1.70 7.03
CA ALA A 95 26.07 -0.63 6.71
C ALA A 95 26.82 -0.07 7.93
N GLU A 96 26.22 -0.11 9.14
CA GLU A 96 26.86 0.37 10.37
C GLU A 96 27.98 -0.56 10.82
N GLU A 97 27.79 -1.88 10.68
CA GLU A 97 28.82 -2.88 10.99
C GLU A 97 29.98 -2.86 9.99
N ILE A 98 29.70 -2.55 8.71
CA ILE A 98 30.73 -2.41 7.66
C ILE A 98 31.54 -1.14 7.89
N GLY A 99 30.89 -0.06 8.31
CA GLY A 99 31.43 1.30 8.38
C GLY A 99 30.95 2.14 7.21
N THR A 100 30.27 3.24 7.55
CA THR A 100 29.64 4.14 6.56
C THR A 100 30.65 4.72 5.57
N ASP A 101 31.86 5.07 6.03
CA ASP A 101 32.92 5.64 5.19
C ASP A 101 33.38 4.66 4.08
N ARG A 102 33.48 3.38 4.42
CA ARG A 102 33.83 2.31 3.45
C ARG A 102 32.75 2.12 2.41
N VAL A 103 31.47 2.13 2.86
CA VAL A 103 30.32 2.00 1.97
C VAL A 103 30.27 3.19 1.01
N GLU A 104 30.45 4.42 1.53
CA GLU A 104 30.43 5.65 0.73
C GLU A 104 31.59 5.69 -0.27
N ALA A 105 32.79 5.31 0.14
CA ALA A 105 33.95 5.25 -0.75
C ALA A 105 33.70 4.32 -1.95
N LEU A 106 33.11 3.15 -1.73
CA LEU A 106 32.85 2.19 -2.81
C LEU A 106 31.65 2.60 -3.70
N VAL A 107 30.61 3.24 -3.13
CA VAL A 107 29.45 3.74 -3.87
C VAL A 107 29.82 4.93 -4.76
N SER A 108 30.62 5.86 -4.23
CA SER A 108 30.99 7.10 -4.91
C SER A 108 32.04 6.91 -6.00
N ALA A 109 32.83 5.81 -5.94
CA ALA A 109 33.84 5.52 -6.92
C ALA A 109 33.23 5.16 -8.30
N SER A 110 33.20 6.15 -9.21
CA SER A 110 32.69 5.95 -10.57
C SER A 110 33.64 5.08 -11.40
N PRO A 111 33.12 4.15 -12.22
CA PRO A 111 33.96 3.41 -13.17
C PRO A 111 34.49 4.29 -14.34
N GLU A 112 33.97 5.51 -14.48
CA GLU A 112 34.37 6.47 -15.54
C GLU A 112 35.48 7.42 -15.06
N ASP A 113 35.69 7.55 -13.75
CA ASP A 113 36.69 8.44 -13.19
C ASP A 113 38.09 7.90 -13.45
N GLU A 114 38.94 8.71 -14.08
CA GLU A 114 40.32 8.38 -14.42
C GLU A 114 40.50 7.01 -15.14
N ASP A 115 39.61 6.69 -16.05
CA ASP A 115 39.57 5.37 -16.72
C ASP A 115 39.38 4.19 -15.75
N GLY A 116 38.67 4.40 -14.66
CA GLY A 116 38.35 3.40 -13.64
C GLY A 116 39.44 3.20 -12.56
N LYS A 117 40.51 3.96 -12.57
CA LYS A 117 41.62 3.84 -11.60
C LYS A 117 41.15 4.15 -10.16
N THR A 118 40.34 5.18 -9.99
CA THR A 118 39.80 5.55 -8.68
C THR A 118 39.04 4.37 -8.05
N ARG A 119 38.21 3.68 -8.85
CA ARG A 119 37.47 2.52 -8.38
C ARG A 119 38.40 1.33 -8.10
N GLU A 120 39.44 1.10 -8.91
CA GLU A 120 40.40 0.06 -8.71
C GLU A 120 41.19 0.25 -7.39
N GLU A 121 41.61 1.49 -7.08
CA GLU A 121 42.27 1.84 -5.83
C GLU A 121 41.38 1.60 -4.61
N VAL A 122 40.09 2.01 -4.65
CA VAL A 122 39.17 1.76 -3.56
C VAL A 122 38.94 0.27 -3.34
N VAL A 123 38.77 -0.52 -4.42
CA VAL A 123 38.66 -2.00 -4.32
C VAL A 123 39.91 -2.63 -3.77
N LYS A 124 41.09 -2.14 -4.16
CA LYS A 124 42.36 -2.64 -3.64
C LYS A 124 42.51 -2.35 -2.15
N THR A 125 42.18 -1.15 -1.69
CA THR A 125 42.16 -0.80 -0.26
C THR A 125 41.18 -1.69 0.52
N GLU A 126 40.00 -1.98 -0.04
CA GLU A 126 39.05 -2.89 0.60
C GLU A 126 39.59 -4.31 0.78
N ILE A 127 40.35 -4.83 -0.22
CA ILE A 127 40.92 -6.18 -0.15
C ILE A 127 42.15 -6.25 0.74
N GLU A 128 43.08 -5.29 0.61
CA GLU A 128 44.40 -5.33 1.25
C GLU A 128 44.35 -4.78 2.69
N ASP A 129 43.65 -3.67 2.93
CA ASP A 129 43.67 -2.98 4.22
C ASP A 129 42.47 -3.34 5.11
N ASN A 130 41.30 -3.67 4.49
CA ASN A 130 40.06 -3.97 5.20
C ASN A 130 39.70 -5.46 5.21
N ASP A 131 40.56 -6.35 4.72
CA ASP A 131 40.35 -7.81 4.65
C ASP A 131 39.02 -8.21 3.97
N ASN A 132 38.52 -7.40 3.01
CA ASN A 132 37.28 -7.69 2.31
C ASN A 132 37.49 -8.79 1.26
N ASN A 133 37.56 -10.02 1.72
CA ASN A 133 37.76 -11.19 0.86
C ASN A 133 36.59 -11.38 -0.15
N ASN A 134 35.41 -10.76 0.07
CA ASN A 134 34.26 -10.90 -0.80
C ASN A 134 34.52 -10.33 -2.20
N LEU A 135 35.39 -9.33 -2.32
CA LEU A 135 35.75 -8.73 -3.61
C LEU A 135 36.88 -9.50 -4.37
N THR A 136 37.41 -10.57 -3.79
CA THR A 136 38.45 -11.35 -4.40
C THR A 136 37.96 -12.31 -5.49
N ILE A 137 38.84 -12.69 -6.43
CA ILE A 137 38.55 -13.62 -7.53
C ILE A 137 38.00 -14.98 -7.04
N PRO A 138 38.53 -15.62 -5.96
CA PRO A 138 37.99 -16.89 -5.47
C PRO A 138 36.52 -16.83 -5.07
N GLN A 139 36.01 -15.67 -4.69
CA GLN A 139 34.59 -15.48 -4.29
C GLN A 139 33.64 -15.21 -5.45
N VAL A 140 34.12 -15.09 -6.68
CA VAL A 140 33.30 -14.82 -7.86
C VAL A 140 32.16 -15.83 -8.02
N VAL A 141 32.41 -17.12 -7.82
CA VAL A 141 31.39 -18.17 -7.94
C VAL A 141 30.32 -18.04 -6.86
N ASN A 142 30.71 -17.76 -5.62
CA ASN A 142 29.79 -17.55 -4.51
C ASN A 142 28.92 -16.29 -4.75
N ARG A 143 29.53 -15.20 -5.20
CA ARG A 143 28.82 -13.97 -5.56
C ARG A 143 27.84 -14.20 -6.71
N LEU A 144 28.21 -14.99 -7.72
CA LEU A 144 27.32 -15.33 -8.82
C LEU A 144 26.10 -16.09 -8.31
N GLY A 145 26.29 -17.09 -7.44
CA GLY A 145 25.19 -17.80 -6.79
C GLY A 145 24.28 -16.86 -6.00
N MET A 146 24.86 -15.91 -5.27
CA MET A 146 24.12 -14.89 -4.53
C MET A 146 23.34 -13.95 -5.46
N VAL A 147 23.89 -13.54 -6.61
CA VAL A 147 23.18 -12.73 -7.61
C VAL A 147 21.94 -13.46 -8.12
N PHE A 148 22.03 -14.75 -8.42
CA PHE A 148 20.86 -15.54 -8.84
C PHE A 148 19.82 -15.63 -7.73
N PHE A 149 20.22 -15.87 -6.50
CA PHE A 149 19.30 -15.89 -5.37
C PHE A 149 18.59 -14.53 -5.20
N LEU A 150 19.35 -13.43 -5.19
CA LEU A 150 18.82 -12.08 -5.05
C LEU A 150 17.89 -11.69 -6.21
N LEU A 151 18.18 -12.15 -7.44
CA LEU A 151 17.32 -11.94 -8.59
C LEU A 151 15.93 -12.54 -8.36
N PHE A 152 15.85 -13.81 -7.94
CA PHE A 152 14.57 -14.47 -7.66
C PHE A 152 13.87 -13.89 -6.44
N PHE A 153 14.62 -13.54 -5.40
CA PHE A 153 14.08 -12.89 -4.21
C PHE A 153 13.46 -11.53 -4.56
N ASN A 154 14.18 -10.67 -5.27
CA ASN A 154 13.66 -9.37 -5.71
C ASN A 154 12.48 -9.50 -6.66
N LEU A 155 12.50 -10.48 -7.56
CA LEU A 155 11.37 -10.78 -8.45
C LEU A 155 10.13 -11.16 -7.63
N GLY A 156 10.29 -12.00 -6.60
CA GLY A 156 9.22 -12.38 -5.69
C GLY A 156 8.61 -11.18 -4.96
N ILE A 157 9.43 -10.31 -4.38
CA ILE A 157 8.97 -9.07 -3.74
C ILE A 157 8.24 -8.17 -4.74
N THR A 158 8.81 -7.98 -5.92
CA THR A 158 8.23 -7.13 -6.97
C THR A 158 6.85 -7.63 -7.39
N ILE A 159 6.69 -8.94 -7.62
CA ILE A 159 5.40 -9.56 -7.95
C ILE A 159 4.41 -9.35 -6.80
N PHE A 160 4.83 -9.55 -5.57
CA PHE A 160 3.99 -9.38 -4.39
C PHE A 160 3.48 -7.94 -4.25
N VAL A 161 4.38 -6.95 -4.35
CA VAL A 161 4.02 -5.51 -4.32
C VAL A 161 3.08 -5.16 -5.47
N PHE A 162 3.37 -5.67 -6.69
CA PHE A 162 2.53 -5.44 -7.85
C PHE A 162 1.10 -5.98 -7.66
N LEU A 163 0.97 -7.19 -7.13
CA LEU A 163 -0.35 -7.79 -6.85
C LEU A 163 -1.11 -6.99 -5.79
N LEU A 164 -0.47 -6.58 -4.69
CA LEU A 164 -1.10 -5.76 -3.66
C LEU A 164 -1.55 -4.41 -4.21
N THR A 165 -0.70 -3.73 -4.98
CA THR A 165 -1.03 -2.46 -5.63
C THR A 165 -2.19 -2.63 -6.63
N GLY A 166 -2.17 -3.71 -7.41
CA GLY A 166 -3.27 -4.06 -8.31
C GLY A 166 -4.59 -4.27 -7.57
N MET A 167 -4.58 -4.96 -6.43
CA MET A 167 -5.78 -5.13 -5.58
C MET A 167 -6.28 -3.79 -5.02
N MET A 168 -5.38 -2.88 -4.61
CA MET A 168 -5.76 -1.54 -4.14
C MET A 168 -6.44 -0.74 -5.25
N LEU A 169 -5.87 -0.72 -6.46
CA LEU A 169 -6.45 -0.03 -7.61
C LEU A 169 -7.81 -0.64 -8.00
N PHE A 170 -7.92 -1.96 -8.03
CA PHE A 170 -9.17 -2.64 -8.31
C PHE A 170 -10.25 -2.30 -7.26
N SER A 171 -9.88 -2.29 -5.98
CA SER A 171 -10.77 -1.89 -4.89
C SER A 171 -11.26 -0.43 -5.05
N GLN A 172 -10.37 0.48 -5.49
CA GLN A 172 -10.73 1.87 -5.78
C GLN A 172 -11.75 1.97 -6.93
N ILE A 173 -11.55 1.20 -8.00
CA ILE A 173 -12.48 1.18 -9.13
C ILE A 173 -13.85 0.64 -8.70
N LEU A 174 -13.88 -0.46 -7.95
CA LEU A 174 -15.14 -1.01 -7.40
C LEU A 174 -15.84 -0.02 -6.49
N PHE A 175 -15.10 0.69 -5.64
CA PHE A 175 -15.64 1.74 -4.78
C PHE A 175 -16.36 2.82 -5.60
N ILE A 176 -15.72 3.35 -6.65
CA ILE A 176 -16.30 4.38 -7.52
C ILE A 176 -17.60 3.85 -8.18
N ILE A 177 -17.55 2.64 -8.73
CA ILE A 177 -18.71 1.99 -9.36
C ILE A 177 -19.85 1.89 -8.35
N PHE A 178 -19.63 1.32 -7.18
CA PHE A 178 -20.68 1.15 -6.18
C PHE A 178 -21.21 2.49 -5.66
N ALA A 179 -20.34 3.49 -5.46
CA ALA A 179 -20.76 4.83 -5.07
C ALA A 179 -21.65 5.51 -6.13
N MET A 180 -21.32 5.35 -7.42
CA MET A 180 -22.14 5.88 -8.53
C MET A 180 -23.52 5.19 -8.62
N PHE A 181 -23.61 3.91 -8.28
CA PHE A 181 -24.87 3.17 -8.30
C PHE A 181 -25.72 3.33 -7.02
N LEU A 182 -25.20 4.00 -5.97
CA LEU A 182 -25.97 4.25 -4.74
C LEU A 182 -27.33 4.90 -5.00
N PRO A 183 -27.45 6.03 -5.72
CA PRO A 183 -28.74 6.68 -5.96
C PRO A 183 -29.75 5.76 -6.65
N ILE A 184 -29.28 4.98 -7.64
CA ILE A 184 -30.13 4.02 -8.38
C ILE A 184 -30.61 2.91 -7.44
N SER A 185 -29.73 2.40 -6.58
CA SER A 185 -30.07 1.35 -5.61
C SER A 185 -31.10 1.84 -4.59
N PHE A 186 -31.04 3.11 -4.19
CA PHE A 186 -32.05 3.73 -3.33
C PHE A 186 -33.40 3.86 -4.05
N LEU A 187 -33.41 4.32 -5.31
CA LEU A 187 -34.64 4.41 -6.10
C LEU A 187 -35.32 3.04 -6.29
N LEU A 188 -34.51 2.01 -6.61
CA LEU A 188 -35.02 0.65 -6.78
C LEU A 188 -35.58 0.09 -5.46
N SER A 189 -35.03 0.45 -4.31
CA SER A 189 -35.51 -0.02 -3.01
C SER A 189 -36.90 0.49 -2.64
N MET A 190 -37.45 1.47 -3.39
CA MET A 190 -38.85 1.90 -3.26
C MET A 190 -39.81 0.83 -3.76
N ILE A 191 -39.39 -0.07 -4.61
CA ILE A 191 -40.18 -1.17 -5.12
C ILE A 191 -40.13 -2.33 -4.10
N PRO A 192 -41.28 -2.85 -3.63
CA PRO A 192 -41.31 -3.88 -2.57
C PRO A 192 -40.45 -5.12 -2.87
N SER A 193 -40.31 -5.50 -4.15
CA SER A 193 -39.45 -6.65 -4.55
C SER A 193 -37.95 -6.38 -4.41
N TYR A 194 -37.53 -5.11 -4.26
CA TYR A 194 -36.13 -4.68 -4.21
C TYR A 194 -35.80 -3.89 -2.93
N GLU A 195 -36.62 -4.03 -1.88
CA GLU A 195 -36.50 -3.27 -0.61
C GLU A 195 -35.11 -3.37 0.04
N SER A 196 -34.39 -4.48 -0.16
CA SER A 196 -33.05 -4.69 0.40
C SER A 196 -31.90 -4.06 -0.40
N MET A 197 -32.17 -3.52 -1.61
CA MET A 197 -31.09 -3.06 -2.52
C MET A 197 -30.29 -1.88 -1.95
N ALA A 198 -30.96 -0.91 -1.32
CA ALA A 198 -30.26 0.22 -0.69
C ALA A 198 -29.30 -0.25 0.40
N LYS A 199 -29.74 -1.16 1.28
CA LYS A 199 -28.90 -1.73 2.34
C LYS A 199 -27.70 -2.49 1.74
N GLN A 200 -27.93 -3.32 0.72
CA GLN A 200 -26.86 -4.07 0.06
C GLN A 200 -25.84 -3.15 -0.61
N ALA A 201 -26.31 -2.06 -1.25
CA ALA A 201 -25.43 -1.10 -1.88
C ALA A 201 -24.51 -0.38 -0.86
N ILE A 202 -25.08 0.06 0.27
CA ILE A 202 -24.31 0.67 1.37
C ILE A 202 -23.26 -0.33 1.90
N VAL A 203 -23.64 -1.58 2.15
CA VAL A 203 -22.73 -2.62 2.64
C VAL A 203 -21.61 -2.89 1.64
N ARG A 204 -21.89 -2.90 0.34
CA ARG A 204 -20.86 -3.07 -0.69
C ARG A 204 -19.86 -1.93 -0.71
N VAL A 205 -20.32 -0.68 -0.64
CA VAL A 205 -19.43 0.49 -0.55
C VAL A 205 -18.53 0.38 0.70
N PHE A 206 -19.13 0.11 1.85
CA PHE A 206 -18.41 -0.02 3.11
C PHE A 206 -17.39 -1.15 3.07
N ASN A 207 -17.76 -2.34 2.56
CA ASN A 207 -16.84 -3.47 2.44
C ASN A 207 -15.65 -3.14 1.52
N THR A 208 -15.88 -2.39 0.45
CA THR A 208 -14.81 -1.98 -0.47
C THR A 208 -13.83 -1.03 0.23
N ILE A 209 -14.33 -0.09 1.04
CA ILE A 209 -13.49 0.80 1.86
C ILE A 209 -12.65 -0.02 2.85
N MET A 210 -13.27 -0.95 3.57
CA MET A 210 -12.59 -1.81 4.54
C MET A 210 -11.56 -2.73 3.88
N THR A 211 -11.84 -3.26 2.69
CA THR A 211 -10.88 -4.05 1.91
C THR A 211 -9.66 -3.23 1.55
N ARG A 212 -9.84 -2.01 1.05
CA ARG A 212 -8.75 -1.09 0.74
C ARG A 212 -7.89 -0.80 1.98
N ALA A 213 -8.52 -0.46 3.10
CA ALA A 213 -7.84 -0.21 4.36
C ALA A 213 -7.03 -1.43 4.84
N GLY A 214 -7.60 -2.62 4.74
CA GLY A 214 -6.92 -3.88 5.08
C GLY A 214 -5.70 -4.16 4.20
N ILE A 215 -5.81 -3.93 2.89
CA ILE A 215 -4.68 -4.09 1.97
C ILE A 215 -3.58 -3.06 2.30
N THR A 216 -3.95 -1.80 2.56
CA THR A 216 -3.00 -0.76 2.97
C THR A 216 -2.24 -1.17 4.23
N LEU A 217 -2.94 -1.67 5.25
CA LEU A 217 -2.33 -2.15 6.48
C LEU A 217 -1.36 -3.32 6.21
N ILE A 218 -1.75 -4.29 5.37
CA ILE A 218 -0.88 -5.43 5.00
C ILE A 218 0.39 -4.93 4.32
N VAL A 219 0.29 -4.00 3.36
CA VAL A 219 1.46 -3.42 2.68
C VAL A 219 2.39 -2.75 3.69
N THR A 220 1.84 -1.94 4.60
CA THR A 220 2.65 -1.20 5.58
C THR A 220 3.34 -2.12 6.58
N VAL A 221 2.69 -3.23 6.98
CA VAL A 221 3.28 -4.18 7.94
C VAL A 221 4.26 -5.15 7.25
N ALA A 222 4.12 -5.38 5.94
CA ALA A 222 4.99 -6.27 5.19
C ALA A 222 6.31 -5.62 4.78
N PHE A 223 6.37 -4.30 4.67
CA PHE A 223 7.51 -3.50 4.22
C PHE A 223 7.85 -2.35 5.17
#